data_43959e04b1ad3120025b6136aa79acd5
#
_entry.id   43959e04b1ad3120025b6136aa79acd5
#
_cell.length_a   1.000
_cell.length_b   1.000
_cell.length_c   1.000
_cell.angle_alpha   90.00
_cell.angle_beta   90.00
_cell.angle_gamma   90.00
#
_symmetry.space_group_name_H-M   'P 1'
#
loop_
_entity.id
_entity.type
_entity.pdbx_description
1 polymer ?
#
loop_
_entity_poly.entity_id
_entity_poly.type
_entity_poly.pdbx_seq_one_letter_code
_entity_poly.pdbx_strand_id
1 'polypeptide(L)'
;MKKHLALPFRLGLGVALVLALGMMPAPALAADATPIVGDWEGTLNPGGQPKKQIAVHISVEQDGTLSGTIDYPDQDISGVQITAISYKAGALHFESGQGVYDGTVNKDASEITGTWKQYGAPLALILKRTS
;
A
#
# COMPACT_ATOMS: atom_id res chain seq x y z
N MET A 1 44.62 2.12 39.85
CA MET A 1 44.08 2.07 39.69
C MET A 1 43.37 2.19 39.00
N LYS A 2 43.23 2.30 38.79
CA LYS A 2 42.48 2.33 38.33
C LYS A 2 42.04 2.20 37.22
N LYS A 3 42.17 2.01 36.87
CA LYS A 3 41.74 1.95 35.97
C LYS A 3 41.07 1.42 35.22
N HIS A 4 40.98 1.22 35.30
CA HIS A 4 40.37 0.72 34.66
C HIS A 4 39.50 0.73 34.07
N LEU A 5 39.39 1.12 34.20
CA LEU A 5 38.56 1.15 33.86
C LEU A 5 38.01 1.38 32.87
N ALA A 6 37.95 1.63 32.44
CA ALA A 6 37.44 1.87 31.59
C ALA A 6 37.13 1.43 30.64
N LEU A 7 37.37 1.20 30.61
CA LEU A 7 37.08 0.77 29.70
C LEU A 7 36.26 0.16 29.18
N PRO A 8 36.17 -0.08 29.24
CA PRO A 8 35.39 -0.80 28.65
C PRO A 8 34.22 -0.42 28.15
N PHE A 9 34.26 0.05 28.55
CA PHE A 9 33.24 0.36 28.19
C PHE A 9 32.89 0.64 27.05
N ARG A 10 33.28 0.75 26.61
CA ARG A 10 33.01 1.05 25.64
C ARG A 10 32.45 0.38 24.89
N LEU A 11 32.56 -0.01 25.19
CA LEU A 11 32.09 -0.70 24.56
C LEU A 11 31.00 -0.80 24.20
N GLY A 12 30.85 -0.82 24.46
CA GLY A 12 29.80 -1.13 24.18
C GLY A 12 29.09 -0.47 23.40
N LEU A 13 29.37 0.07 23.40
CA LEU A 13 28.82 0.67 22.79
C LEU A 13 28.47 0.38 21.64
N GLY A 14 28.90 0.22 21.45
CA GLY A 14 28.74 -0.03 20.36
C GLY A 14 27.77 -0.65 19.93
N VAL A 15 27.81 -0.74 20.33
CA VAL A 15 27.10 -1.28 20.03
C VAL A 15 26.05 -0.97 19.68
N ALA A 16 26.02 -0.74 20.15
CA ALA A 16 24.96 -0.48 20.04
C ALA A 16 24.53 0.05 18.93
N LEU A 17 24.94 0.56 18.74
CA LEU A 17 24.64 1.09 17.84
C LEU A 17 24.17 0.50 16.88
N VAL A 18 24.37 0.05 16.92
CA VAL A 18 24.07 -0.56 16.10
C VAL A 18 22.91 -0.80 15.96
N LEU A 19 22.83 -0.58 16.56
CA LEU A 19 21.93 -0.86 16.54
C LEU A 19 21.09 -0.40 15.93
N ALA A 20 21.29 -0.05 16.21
CA ALA A 20 20.48 0.42 15.90
C ALA A 20 20.13 0.56 14.75
N LEU A 21 20.61 0.82 14.47
CA LEU A 21 20.36 1.00 13.53
C LEU A 21 19.38 0.58 13.05
N GLY A 22 18.96 0.40 13.62
CA GLY A 22 17.82 -0.12 13.30
C GLY A 22 17.18 0.36 12.20
N MET A 23 17.53 1.10 11.63
CA MET A 23 17.01 1.63 10.65
C MET A 23 16.31 0.90 9.74
N MET A 24 16.13 -0.12 9.80
CA MET A 24 15.57 -0.92 8.95
C MET A 24 14.15 -0.78 8.69
N PRO A 25 13.37 0.19 9.10
CA PRO A 25 11.94 0.24 8.80
C PRO A 25 11.60 0.23 7.33
N ALA A 26 12.39 0.90 6.51
CA ALA A 26 12.03 1.01 5.10
C ALA A 26 12.04 -0.32 4.37
N PRO A 27 13.06 -1.17 4.53
CA PRO A 27 13.01 -2.47 3.87
C PRO A 27 11.84 -3.32 4.34
N ALA A 28 11.49 -3.25 5.60
CA ALA A 28 10.36 -4.01 6.11
C ALA A 28 9.06 -3.55 5.46
N LEU A 29 8.87 -2.24 5.28
CA LEU A 29 7.66 -1.75 4.64
C LEU A 29 7.54 -2.24 3.20
N ALA A 30 8.61 -2.21 2.44
CA ALA A 30 8.58 -2.69 1.07
C ALA A 30 8.23 -4.17 1.01
N ALA A 31 8.77 -4.97 1.90
CA ALA A 31 8.48 -6.39 1.93
C ALA A 31 7.02 -6.63 2.28
N ASP A 32 6.47 -5.86 3.24
CA ASP A 32 5.09 -6.04 3.65
C ASP A 32 4.10 -5.66 2.55
N ALA A 33 4.49 -4.79 1.63
CA ALA A 33 3.62 -4.33 0.58
C ALA A 33 3.62 -5.24 -0.66
N THR A 34 4.52 -6.21 -0.74
CA THR A 34 4.64 -7.09 -1.90
C THR A 34 3.32 -7.72 -2.33
N PRO A 35 2.43 -8.15 -1.42
CA PRO A 35 1.19 -8.80 -1.85
C PRO A 35 0.28 -7.92 -2.70
N ILE A 36 0.37 -6.61 -2.61
CA ILE A 36 -0.53 -5.73 -3.35
C ILE A 36 0.10 -5.12 -4.60
N VAL A 37 1.41 -5.32 -4.80
CA VAL A 37 2.06 -4.79 -6.01
C VAL A 37 1.58 -5.56 -7.22
N GLY A 38 1.18 -4.84 -8.27
CA GLY A 38 0.70 -5.45 -9.49
C GLY A 38 -0.51 -4.73 -10.04
N ASP A 39 -1.24 -5.42 -10.92
CA ASP A 39 -2.39 -4.86 -11.61
C ASP A 39 -3.67 -5.55 -11.15
N TRP A 40 -4.71 -4.76 -10.98
CA TRP A 40 -5.98 -5.21 -10.42
C TRP A 40 -7.13 -4.62 -11.21
N GLU A 41 -8.25 -5.34 -11.30
CA GLU A 41 -9.45 -4.85 -11.98
C GLU A 41 -10.69 -5.13 -11.16
N GLY A 42 -11.66 -4.23 -11.26
CA GLY A 42 -12.94 -4.39 -10.63
C GLY A 42 -14.01 -3.56 -11.32
N THR A 43 -15.24 -3.69 -10.84
CA THR A 43 -16.37 -2.98 -11.43
C THR A 43 -17.17 -2.30 -10.32
N LEU A 44 -17.41 -1.00 -10.49
CA LEU A 44 -18.31 -0.25 -9.65
C LEU A 44 -19.71 -0.25 -10.23
N ASN A 45 -20.70 -0.36 -9.36
CA ASN A 45 -22.11 -0.41 -9.73
C ASN A 45 -22.83 0.72 -9.00
N PRO A 46 -22.70 1.98 -9.45
CA PRO A 46 -23.46 3.06 -8.81
C PRO A 46 -24.94 2.89 -9.17
N GLY A 47 -25.79 2.86 -8.16
CA GLY A 47 -27.22 2.68 -8.41
C GLY A 47 -27.76 3.71 -9.38
N GLY A 48 -28.54 3.27 -10.37
CA GLY A 48 -29.13 4.17 -11.33
C GLY A 48 -28.19 4.71 -12.37
N GLN A 49 -26.95 4.21 -12.43
CA GLN A 49 -25.95 4.64 -13.40
C GLN A 49 -25.28 3.45 -14.04
N PRO A 50 -24.67 3.62 -15.22
CA PRO A 50 -23.92 2.53 -15.83
C PRO A 50 -22.79 2.04 -14.95
N LYS A 51 -22.49 0.77 -15.05
CA LYS A 51 -21.34 0.19 -14.38
C LYS A 51 -20.06 0.84 -14.87
N LYS A 52 -19.08 0.96 -13.96
CA LYS A 52 -17.80 1.55 -14.29
C LYS A 52 -16.70 0.55 -14.02
N GLN A 53 -15.90 0.27 -15.03
CA GLN A 53 -14.71 -0.56 -14.85
C GLN A 53 -13.58 0.26 -14.28
N ILE A 54 -12.83 -0.34 -13.38
CA ILE A 54 -11.67 0.29 -12.76
C ILE A 54 -10.49 -0.65 -12.86
N ALA A 55 -9.35 -0.13 -13.31
CA ALA A 55 -8.10 -0.87 -13.29
C ALA A 55 -7.13 -0.11 -12.39
N VAL A 56 -6.55 -0.80 -11.43
CA VAL A 56 -5.65 -0.20 -10.43
C VAL A 56 -4.27 -0.80 -10.61
N HIS A 57 -3.26 0.05 -10.71
CA HIS A 57 -1.87 -0.36 -10.87
C HIS A 57 -1.07 0.12 -9.66
N ILE A 58 -0.48 -0.80 -8.92
CA ILE A 58 0.24 -0.50 -7.70
C ILE A 58 1.69 -0.94 -7.83
N SER A 59 2.61 -0.06 -7.48
CA SER A 59 4.03 -0.34 -7.54
C SER A 59 4.75 0.17 -6.29
N VAL A 60 5.98 -0.29 -6.10
CA VAL A 60 6.86 0.18 -5.03
C VAL A 60 7.97 0.99 -5.67
N GLU A 61 8.16 2.23 -5.19
CA GLU A 61 9.23 3.09 -5.69
C GLU A 61 10.58 2.66 -5.11
N GLN A 62 11.65 3.23 -5.66
CA GLN A 62 12.99 2.87 -5.20
C GLN A 62 13.22 3.14 -3.73
N ASP A 63 12.55 4.14 -3.18
CA ASP A 63 12.70 4.48 -1.77
C ASP A 63 11.79 3.66 -0.87
N GLY A 64 11.07 2.68 -1.42
CA GLY A 64 10.20 1.82 -0.64
C GLY A 64 8.78 2.32 -0.48
N THR A 65 8.46 3.49 -0.99
CA THR A 65 7.09 4.00 -0.88
C THR A 65 6.19 3.40 -1.95
N LEU A 66 4.90 3.32 -1.65
CA LEU A 66 3.92 2.82 -2.60
C LEU A 66 3.45 3.94 -3.50
N SER A 67 3.18 3.61 -4.75
CA SER A 67 2.57 4.52 -5.69
C SER A 67 1.58 3.75 -6.55
N GLY A 68 0.69 4.47 -7.22
CA GLY A 68 -0.26 3.80 -8.08
C GLY A 68 -1.04 4.76 -8.95
N THR A 69 -1.72 4.15 -9.92
CA THR A 69 -2.61 4.87 -10.83
C THR A 69 -3.89 4.08 -11.02
N ILE A 70 -4.92 4.77 -11.48
CA ILE A 70 -6.21 4.16 -11.79
C ILE A 70 -6.60 4.52 -13.21
N ASP A 71 -7.09 3.52 -13.94
CA ASP A 71 -7.67 3.73 -15.26
C ASP A 71 -9.18 3.50 -15.17
N TYR A 72 -9.92 4.26 -15.97
CA TYR A 72 -11.36 4.09 -16.14
C TYR A 72 -11.61 3.82 -17.62
N PRO A 73 -11.45 2.55 -18.06
CA PRO A 73 -11.51 2.24 -19.50
C PRO A 73 -12.81 2.65 -20.18
N ASP A 74 -13.92 2.53 -19.47
CA ASP A 74 -15.23 2.89 -20.05
C ASP A 74 -15.35 4.37 -20.35
N GLN A 75 -14.51 5.18 -19.74
CA GLN A 75 -14.52 6.63 -19.92
C GLN A 75 -13.30 7.12 -20.68
N ASP A 76 -12.49 6.18 -21.18
CA ASP A 76 -11.27 6.51 -21.93
C ASP A 76 -10.32 7.39 -21.10
N ILE A 77 -10.26 7.12 -19.80
CA ILE A 77 -9.37 7.84 -18.86
C ILE A 77 -8.35 6.86 -18.34
N SER A 78 -7.09 7.26 -18.33
CA SER A 78 -6.03 6.41 -17.81
C SER A 78 -5.00 7.24 -17.05
N GLY A 79 -4.26 6.58 -16.15
CA GLY A 79 -3.16 7.21 -15.44
C GLY A 79 -3.56 8.21 -14.37
N VAL A 80 -4.76 8.09 -13.82
CA VAL A 80 -5.19 8.97 -12.73
C VAL A 80 -4.38 8.62 -11.49
N GLN A 81 -3.72 9.63 -10.91
CA GLN A 81 -2.83 9.40 -9.78
C GLN A 81 -3.57 8.99 -8.53
N ILE A 82 -3.04 8.00 -7.83
CA ILE A 82 -3.41 7.72 -6.46
C ILE A 82 -2.60 8.66 -5.59
N THR A 83 -3.28 9.48 -4.81
CA THR A 83 -2.61 10.53 -4.03
C THR A 83 -2.21 10.09 -2.64
N ALA A 84 -2.84 9.03 -2.13
CA ALA A 84 -2.48 8.46 -0.83
C ALA A 84 -2.71 6.97 -0.92
N ILE A 85 -1.76 6.18 -0.43
CA ILE A 85 -1.90 4.73 -0.45
C ILE A 85 -1.14 4.15 0.74
N SER A 86 -1.77 3.21 1.43
CA SER A 86 -1.14 2.51 2.53
C SER A 86 -1.62 1.07 2.57
N TYR A 87 -0.76 0.19 3.06
CA TYR A 87 -1.08 -1.21 3.21
C TYR A 87 -0.45 -1.72 4.50
N LYS A 88 -1.25 -2.37 5.32
CA LYS A 88 -0.76 -2.91 6.57
C LYS A 88 -1.60 -4.10 6.99
N ALA A 89 -0.94 -5.23 7.23
CA ALA A 89 -1.60 -6.44 7.77
C ALA A 89 -2.85 -6.83 6.99
N GLY A 90 -2.77 -6.81 5.67
CA GLY A 90 -3.89 -7.21 4.82
C GLY A 90 -4.87 -6.10 4.50
N ALA A 91 -4.76 -4.94 5.11
CA ALA A 91 -5.68 -3.83 4.88
C ALA A 91 -5.06 -2.83 3.91
N LEU A 92 -5.73 -2.61 2.79
CA LEU A 92 -5.32 -1.65 1.77
C LEU A 92 -6.23 -0.44 1.80
N HIS A 93 -5.63 0.74 1.84
CA HIS A 93 -6.35 1.99 1.74
C HIS A 93 -5.72 2.85 0.67
N PHE A 94 -6.53 3.44 -0.23
CA PHE A 94 -5.99 4.44 -1.13
C PHE A 94 -7.05 5.49 -1.45
N GLU A 95 -6.55 6.64 -1.93
CA GLU A 95 -7.38 7.77 -2.30
C GLU A 95 -6.95 8.30 -3.65
N SER A 96 -7.94 8.69 -4.46
CA SER A 96 -7.68 9.25 -5.76
C SER A 96 -8.80 10.23 -6.09
N GLY A 97 -8.46 11.51 -6.24
CA GLY A 97 -9.47 12.53 -6.42
C GLY A 97 -10.41 12.54 -5.23
N GLN A 98 -11.70 12.37 -5.49
CA GLN A 98 -12.70 12.31 -4.43
C GLN A 98 -13.02 10.90 -3.97
N GLY A 99 -12.41 9.91 -4.59
CA GLY A 99 -12.67 8.52 -4.25
C GLY A 99 -11.76 8.02 -3.16
N VAL A 100 -12.31 7.17 -2.30
CA VAL A 100 -11.55 6.54 -1.21
C VAL A 100 -11.87 5.04 -1.24
N TYR A 101 -10.85 4.23 -1.27
CA TYR A 101 -10.99 2.78 -1.23
C TYR A 101 -10.39 2.20 0.03
N ASP A 102 -11.15 1.32 0.67
CA ASP A 102 -10.68 0.53 1.82
C ASP A 102 -11.03 -0.92 1.56
N GLY A 103 -10.02 -1.78 1.58
CA GLY A 103 -10.24 -3.19 1.28
C GLY A 103 -9.32 -4.10 2.06
N THR A 104 -9.64 -5.40 1.98
CA THR A 104 -8.88 -6.45 2.62
C THR A 104 -8.41 -7.45 1.57
N VAL A 105 -7.12 -7.74 1.59
CA VAL A 105 -6.50 -8.66 0.64
C VAL A 105 -6.68 -10.09 1.14
N ASN A 106 -7.08 -11.01 0.26
CA ASN A 106 -7.25 -12.40 0.65
C ASN A 106 -5.89 -13.11 0.80
N LYS A 107 -5.91 -14.36 1.25
CA LYS A 107 -4.69 -15.07 1.63
C LYS A 107 -3.68 -15.22 0.51
N ASP A 108 -4.14 -15.52 -0.69
CA ASP A 108 -3.20 -15.75 -1.80
C ASP A 108 -2.97 -14.49 -2.64
N ALA A 109 -3.47 -13.35 -2.16
CA ALA A 109 -3.27 -12.06 -2.82
C ALA A 109 -3.80 -12.04 -4.25
N SER A 110 -4.91 -12.75 -4.49
CA SER A 110 -5.56 -12.77 -5.79
C SER A 110 -6.76 -11.83 -5.85
N GLU A 111 -7.27 -11.40 -4.71
CA GLU A 111 -8.50 -10.63 -4.65
C GLU A 111 -8.48 -9.68 -3.45
N ILE A 112 -9.03 -8.49 -3.65
CA ILE A 112 -9.19 -7.51 -2.59
C ILE A 112 -10.67 -7.18 -2.52
N THR A 113 -11.26 -7.35 -1.34
CA THR A 113 -12.67 -7.04 -1.12
C THR A 113 -12.78 -5.77 -0.31
N GLY A 114 -13.49 -4.80 -0.83
CA GLY A 114 -13.58 -3.52 -0.14
C GLY A 114 -14.72 -2.64 -0.61
N THR A 115 -14.66 -1.39 -0.22
CA THR A 115 -15.66 -0.39 -0.53
C THR A 115 -15.04 0.85 -1.11
N TRP A 116 -15.74 1.44 -2.06
CA TRP A 116 -15.37 2.69 -2.71
C TRP A 116 -16.35 3.76 -2.30
N LYS A 117 -15.84 4.88 -1.78
CA LYS A 117 -16.67 5.99 -1.34
C LYS A 117 -16.41 7.20 -2.22
N GLN A 118 -17.39 7.61 -2.96
CA GLN A 118 -17.31 8.80 -3.81
C GLN A 118 -18.70 9.34 -4.11
N TYR A 119 -19.70 8.45 -4.13
CA TYR A 119 -21.03 8.80 -4.63
C TYR A 119 -22.06 8.89 -3.49
N GLY A 120 -21.62 9.25 -2.31
CA GLY A 120 -22.51 9.34 -1.16
C GLY A 120 -22.47 8.04 -0.36
N ALA A 121 -23.22 7.04 -0.79
CA ALA A 121 -23.19 5.74 -0.12
C ALA A 121 -21.97 4.94 -0.59
N PRO A 122 -21.37 4.15 0.30
CA PRO A 122 -20.28 3.27 -0.11
C PRO A 122 -20.73 2.24 -1.12
N LEU A 123 -19.88 1.94 -2.09
CA LEU A 123 -20.14 0.93 -3.10
C LEU A 123 -19.16 -0.22 -2.92
N ALA A 124 -19.65 -1.44 -3.05
CA ALA A 124 -18.75 -2.58 -3.02
C ALA A 124 -17.83 -2.54 -4.24
N LEU A 125 -16.54 -2.80 -4.02
CA LEU A 125 -15.58 -2.91 -5.11
C LEU A 125 -14.63 -4.05 -4.80
N ILE A 126 -14.74 -5.11 -5.59
CA ILE A 126 -13.86 -6.26 -5.49
C ILE A 126 -12.84 -6.12 -6.60
N LEU A 127 -11.57 -6.09 -6.22
CA LEU A 127 -10.47 -6.01 -7.18
C LEU A 127 -9.87 -7.39 -7.33
N LYS A 128 -9.71 -7.84 -8.57
CA LYS A 128 -9.09 -9.12 -8.88
C LYS A 128 -7.78 -8.87 -9.59
N ARG A 129 -6.77 -9.65 -9.22
CA ARG A 129 -5.45 -9.49 -9.81
C ARG A 129 -5.46 -9.91 -11.26
N THR A 130 -4.86 -9.09 -12.11
CA THR A 130 -4.70 -9.39 -13.52
C THR A 130 -3.22 -9.64 -13.88
N SER A 131 -2.31 -9.18 -13.03
CA SER A 131 -0.90 -9.53 -13.23
C SER A 131 -0.04 -9.22 -12.00
#